data_25d87b619195a842423ca7346e829abb
#
_entry.id   25d87b619195a842423ca7346e829abb
#
_cell.length_a   1.000
_cell.length_b   1.000
_cell.length_c   1.000
_cell.angle_alpha   90.00
_cell.angle_beta   90.00
_cell.angle_gamma   90.00
#
_symmetry.space_group_name_H-M   'P 1'
#
loop_
_entity.id
_entity.type
_entity.pdbx_description
1 polymer ?
#
loop_
_entity_poly.entity_id
_entity_poly.type
_entity_poly.pdbx_seq_one_letter_code
_entity_poly.pdbx_strand_id
1 'polypeptide(L)'
;MKESNTLVEENFSNIVENVISQLSNSEGKLINAIKNGEKDKEAIIKKAEDILTRKKIILDNEKFDELIILINKKIFGYGIIDDLIEDDDITDIKFVAPNNIRQKRKVGSKMVREKSSVEFRSLKEYEDFISYVATKNKSSTANIDAEQMVTDYTTSDKFILRIAIATEFITSTGRSYMHIRKIPKDKKELSELQKGGMMSVEEMNYLQEGMKKEIGRA
;
A
#
# COMPACT_ATOMS: atom_id res chain seq x y z
N MET A 1 12.48 18.00 -31.78
CA MET A 1 12.52 16.82 -30.88
C MET A 1 11.78 17.00 -29.55
N LYS A 2 11.59 18.23 -28.99
CA LYS A 2 10.82 18.43 -27.75
C LYS A 2 9.29 18.39 -27.96
N GLU A 3 8.77 18.87 -29.07
CA GLU A 3 7.31 18.90 -29.34
C GLU A 3 6.70 17.52 -29.59
N SER A 4 7.44 16.60 -30.22
CA SER A 4 6.94 15.24 -30.47
C SER A 4 6.84 14.39 -29.18
N ASN A 5 7.72 14.58 -28.19
CA ASN A 5 7.63 13.89 -26.91
C ASN A 5 6.43 14.39 -26.08
N THR A 6 6.15 15.69 -26.08
CA THR A 6 5.04 16.27 -25.34
C THR A 6 3.68 15.76 -25.83
N LEU A 7 3.50 15.64 -27.16
CA LEU A 7 2.27 15.10 -27.77
C LEU A 7 2.08 13.59 -27.51
N VAL A 8 3.16 12.82 -27.43
CA VAL A 8 3.11 11.39 -27.11
C VAL A 8 2.79 11.17 -25.64
N GLU A 9 3.35 12.00 -24.74
CA GLU A 9 3.06 11.97 -23.30
C GLU A 9 1.64 12.40 -22.98
N GLU A 10 1.11 13.44 -23.64
CA GLU A 10 -0.28 13.88 -23.52
C GLU A 10 -1.27 12.81 -23.99
N ASN A 11 -0.95 12.11 -25.07
CA ASN A 11 -1.76 11.01 -25.57
C ASN A 11 -1.75 9.80 -24.60
N PHE A 12 -0.61 9.46 -24.02
CA PHE A 12 -0.51 8.36 -23.05
C PHE A 12 -1.26 8.68 -21.76
N SER A 13 -1.16 9.91 -21.24
CA SER A 13 -1.92 10.35 -20.06
C SER A 13 -3.43 10.21 -20.29
N ASN A 14 -3.93 10.60 -21.45
CA ASN A 14 -5.34 10.46 -21.83
C ASN A 14 -5.76 8.97 -21.91
N ILE A 15 -4.91 8.10 -22.43
CA ILE A 15 -5.15 6.65 -22.46
C ILE A 15 -5.27 6.12 -21.04
N VAL A 16 -4.33 6.47 -20.16
CA VAL A 16 -4.31 6.05 -18.74
C VAL A 16 -5.59 6.46 -18.03
N GLU A 17 -5.96 7.75 -18.10
CA GLU A 17 -7.18 8.27 -17.47
C GLU A 17 -8.43 7.56 -17.96
N ASN A 18 -8.50 7.32 -19.26
CA ASN A 18 -9.64 6.65 -19.88
C ASN A 18 -9.76 5.18 -19.43
N VAL A 19 -8.65 4.44 -19.40
CA VAL A 19 -8.63 3.05 -18.92
C VAL A 19 -9.03 2.99 -17.44
N ILE A 20 -8.45 3.83 -16.59
CA ILE A 20 -8.76 3.88 -15.16
C ILE A 20 -10.24 4.24 -14.92
N SER A 21 -10.76 5.25 -15.65
CA SER A 21 -12.17 5.64 -15.55
C SER A 21 -13.11 4.49 -15.94
N GLN A 22 -12.82 3.78 -17.03
CA GLN A 22 -13.62 2.63 -17.44
C GLN A 22 -13.55 1.50 -16.43
N LEU A 23 -12.36 1.13 -15.93
CA LEU A 23 -12.21 0.11 -14.89
C LEU A 23 -13.01 0.48 -13.63
N SER A 24 -12.90 1.71 -13.17
CA SER A 24 -13.61 2.18 -11.98
C SER A 24 -15.14 2.14 -12.14
N ASN A 25 -15.64 2.45 -13.33
CA ASN A 25 -17.08 2.50 -13.60
C ASN A 25 -17.69 1.11 -13.89
N SER A 26 -16.95 0.22 -14.58
CA SER A 26 -17.50 -1.06 -15.03
C SER A 26 -17.15 -2.25 -14.16
N GLU A 27 -16.00 -2.20 -13.47
CA GLU A 27 -15.42 -3.34 -12.75
C GLU A 27 -15.45 -3.18 -11.22
N GLY A 28 -16.36 -2.37 -10.69
CA GLY A 28 -16.46 -2.09 -9.25
C GLY A 28 -16.59 -3.35 -8.38
N LYS A 29 -17.32 -4.38 -8.85
CA LYS A 29 -17.40 -5.68 -8.15
C LYS A 29 -16.06 -6.41 -8.11
N LEU A 30 -15.33 -6.40 -9.23
CA LEU A 30 -14.00 -7.01 -9.32
C LEU A 30 -12.99 -6.28 -8.43
N ILE A 31 -13.00 -4.95 -8.47
CA ILE A 31 -12.14 -4.13 -7.61
C ILE A 31 -12.40 -4.44 -6.13
N ASN A 32 -13.67 -4.55 -5.74
CA ASN A 32 -14.03 -4.91 -4.37
C ASN A 32 -13.60 -6.35 -4.00
N ALA A 33 -13.75 -7.32 -4.89
CA ALA A 33 -13.27 -8.69 -4.67
C ALA A 33 -11.75 -8.75 -4.49
N ILE A 34 -10.99 -7.97 -5.27
CA ILE A 34 -9.54 -7.84 -5.10
C ILE A 34 -9.20 -7.19 -3.75
N LYS A 35 -9.88 -6.10 -3.38
CA LYS A 35 -9.69 -5.44 -2.07
C LYS A 35 -10.02 -6.36 -0.89
N ASN A 36 -10.89 -7.35 -1.09
CA ASN A 36 -11.22 -8.36 -0.09
C ASN A 36 -10.24 -9.53 -0.04
N GLY A 37 -9.28 -9.60 -0.97
CA GLY A 37 -8.39 -10.75 -1.09
C GLY A 37 -9.05 -12.00 -1.71
N GLU A 38 -10.23 -11.85 -2.32
CA GLU A 38 -10.98 -12.93 -2.99
C GLU A 38 -10.46 -13.19 -4.41
N LYS A 39 -9.77 -12.22 -4.99
CA LYS A 39 -9.17 -12.29 -6.34
C LYS A 39 -7.84 -11.54 -6.37
N ASP A 40 -6.98 -11.97 -7.29
CA ASP A 40 -5.68 -11.34 -7.53
C ASP A 40 -5.79 -10.10 -8.42
N LYS A 41 -4.82 -9.19 -8.30
CA LYS A 41 -4.73 -7.97 -9.13
C LYS A 41 -4.58 -8.27 -10.62
N GLU A 42 -4.06 -9.45 -11.00
CA GLU A 42 -3.99 -9.90 -12.39
C GLU A 42 -5.34 -9.84 -13.11
N ALA A 43 -6.44 -10.05 -12.37
CA ALA A 43 -7.77 -9.99 -12.95
C ALA A 43 -8.13 -8.58 -13.46
N ILE A 44 -7.67 -7.50 -12.81
CA ILE A 44 -7.91 -6.13 -13.28
C ILE A 44 -6.97 -5.77 -14.44
N ILE A 45 -5.76 -6.34 -14.46
CA ILE A 45 -4.80 -6.16 -15.56
C ILE A 45 -5.38 -6.73 -16.86
N LYS A 46 -5.92 -7.96 -16.82
CA LYS A 46 -6.63 -8.55 -17.97
C LYS A 46 -7.79 -7.69 -18.47
N LYS A 47 -8.51 -7.04 -17.57
CA LYS A 47 -9.57 -6.09 -17.96
C LYS A 47 -9.03 -4.83 -18.61
N ALA A 48 -7.87 -4.33 -18.18
CA ALA A 48 -7.19 -3.23 -18.84
C ALA A 48 -6.76 -3.62 -20.28
N GLU A 49 -6.20 -4.81 -20.46
CA GLU A 49 -5.86 -5.37 -21.80
C GLU A 49 -7.09 -5.48 -22.70
N ASP A 50 -8.23 -5.98 -22.17
CA ASP A 50 -9.50 -6.05 -22.90
C ASP A 50 -9.98 -4.66 -23.38
N ILE A 51 -9.80 -3.62 -22.53
CA ILE A 51 -10.15 -2.23 -22.88
C ILE A 51 -9.26 -1.71 -23.99
N LEU A 52 -7.95 -1.89 -23.90
CA LEU A 52 -6.98 -1.48 -24.93
C LEU A 52 -7.27 -2.17 -26.26
N THR A 53 -7.51 -3.48 -26.24
CA THR A 53 -7.81 -4.29 -27.41
C THR A 53 -9.10 -3.81 -28.09
N ARG A 54 -10.17 -3.58 -27.35
CA ARG A 54 -11.44 -3.05 -27.89
C ARG A 54 -11.29 -1.68 -28.52
N LYS A 55 -10.39 -0.86 -27.99
CA LYS A 55 -10.08 0.48 -28.52
C LYS A 55 -9.03 0.48 -29.60
N LYS A 56 -8.46 -0.68 -29.95
CA LYS A 56 -7.36 -0.83 -30.90
C LYS A 56 -6.14 0.02 -30.53
N ILE A 57 -5.88 0.18 -29.23
CA ILE A 57 -4.71 0.87 -28.71
C ILE A 57 -3.60 -0.16 -28.51
N ILE A 58 -2.46 0.08 -29.15
CA ILE A 58 -1.26 -0.76 -29.02
C ILE A 58 -0.24 0.04 -28.20
N LEU A 59 0.17 -0.50 -27.08
CA LEU A 59 1.26 0.00 -26.25
C LEU A 59 2.47 -0.94 -26.40
N ASP A 60 3.67 -0.39 -26.36
CA ASP A 60 4.87 -1.20 -26.16
C ASP A 60 4.92 -1.71 -24.70
N ASN A 61 5.84 -2.64 -24.43
CA ASN A 61 5.93 -3.27 -23.12
C ASN A 61 6.21 -2.24 -22.00
N GLU A 62 7.06 -1.25 -22.26
CA GLU A 62 7.42 -0.22 -21.27
C GLU A 62 6.21 0.65 -20.88
N LYS A 63 5.46 1.09 -21.88
CA LYS A 63 4.21 1.86 -21.69
C LYS A 63 3.12 1.03 -21.05
N PHE A 64 3.04 -0.25 -21.35
CA PHE A 64 2.08 -1.15 -20.71
C PHE A 64 2.41 -1.35 -19.22
N ASP A 65 3.68 -1.58 -18.88
CA ASP A 65 4.11 -1.71 -17.48
C ASP A 65 3.87 -0.41 -16.71
N GLU A 66 4.13 0.75 -17.31
CA GLU A 66 3.81 2.06 -16.73
C GLU A 66 2.30 2.21 -16.48
N LEU A 67 1.44 1.80 -17.44
CA LEU A 67 -0.02 1.80 -17.26
C LEU A 67 -0.44 0.94 -16.07
N ILE A 68 0.14 -0.26 -15.90
CA ILE A 68 -0.16 -1.14 -14.78
C ILE A 68 0.20 -0.50 -13.44
N ILE A 69 1.37 0.14 -13.35
CA ILE A 69 1.79 0.87 -12.15
C ILE A 69 0.78 1.98 -11.82
N LEU A 70 0.35 2.74 -12.83
CA LEU A 70 -0.61 3.84 -12.64
C LEU A 70 -2.01 3.34 -12.24
N ILE A 71 -2.48 2.23 -12.82
CA ILE A 71 -3.73 1.55 -12.42
C ILE A 71 -3.64 1.15 -10.94
N ASN A 72 -2.55 0.49 -10.54
CA ASN A 72 -2.35 0.07 -9.15
C ASN A 72 -2.35 1.28 -8.19
N LYS A 73 -1.61 2.33 -8.50
CA LYS A 73 -1.57 3.55 -7.69
C LYS A 73 -2.94 4.23 -7.59
N LYS A 74 -3.68 4.35 -8.68
CA LYS A 74 -4.97 5.07 -8.70
C LYS A 74 -6.12 4.26 -8.09
N ILE A 75 -6.19 2.95 -8.34
CA ILE A 75 -7.32 2.11 -7.88
C ILE A 75 -7.05 1.55 -6.48
N PHE A 76 -5.80 1.18 -6.19
CA PHE A 76 -5.43 0.50 -4.94
C PHE A 76 -4.51 1.34 -4.05
N GLY A 77 -3.90 2.41 -4.53
CA GLY A 77 -3.00 3.28 -3.77
C GLY A 77 -3.68 4.21 -2.77
N TYR A 78 -2.86 4.87 -1.97
CA TYR A 78 -3.23 5.95 -1.05
C TYR A 78 -2.73 7.33 -1.52
N GLY A 79 -2.24 7.42 -2.75
CA GLY A 79 -1.83 8.70 -3.35
C GLY A 79 -0.59 9.31 -2.68
N ILE A 80 -0.77 10.38 -1.94
CA ILE A 80 0.33 11.18 -1.36
C ILE A 80 1.35 10.41 -0.50
N ILE A 81 0.97 9.22 0.02
CA ILE A 81 1.85 8.41 0.86
C ILE A 81 2.36 7.14 0.18
N ASP A 82 2.03 6.90 -1.08
CA ASP A 82 2.41 5.65 -1.77
C ASP A 82 3.93 5.47 -1.80
N ASP A 83 4.70 6.55 -1.98
CA ASP A 83 6.16 6.49 -1.97
C ASP A 83 6.72 6.08 -0.60
N LEU A 84 6.06 6.48 0.51
CA LEU A 84 6.43 6.03 1.85
C LEU A 84 6.06 4.56 2.09
N ILE A 85 4.99 4.09 1.46
CA ILE A 85 4.56 2.68 1.55
C ILE A 85 5.53 1.80 0.79
N GLU A 86 5.95 2.20 -0.40
CA GLU A 86 6.83 1.39 -1.26
C GLU A 86 8.33 1.45 -0.87
N ASP A 87 8.73 2.40 -0.03
CA ASP A 87 10.11 2.51 0.46
C ASP A 87 10.46 1.37 1.42
N ASP A 88 11.38 0.50 1.04
CA ASP A 88 11.76 -0.71 1.79
C ASP A 88 12.39 -0.41 3.17
N ASP A 89 12.98 0.75 3.34
CA ASP A 89 13.61 1.17 4.60
C ASP A 89 12.60 1.69 5.62
N ILE A 90 11.41 2.12 5.21
CA ILE A 90 10.37 2.63 6.11
C ILE A 90 9.55 1.45 6.66
N THR A 91 9.42 1.39 7.98
CA THR A 91 8.65 0.33 8.67
C THR A 91 7.33 0.82 9.27
N ASP A 92 7.28 2.07 9.68
CA ASP A 92 6.10 2.67 10.31
C ASP A 92 5.91 4.10 9.81
N ILE A 93 4.64 4.50 9.59
CA ILE A 93 4.24 5.86 9.22
C ILE A 93 3.18 6.32 10.24
N LYS A 94 3.41 7.47 10.88
CA LYS A 94 2.53 8.03 11.91
C LYS A 94 2.00 9.39 11.49
N PHE A 95 0.69 9.51 11.48
CA PHE A 95 -0.05 10.73 11.19
C PHE A 95 -0.46 11.37 12.51
N VAL A 96 0.19 12.46 12.88
CA VAL A 96 -0.01 13.16 14.16
C VAL A 96 -0.75 14.47 13.96
N ALA A 97 -0.47 15.15 12.85
CA ALA A 97 -1.10 16.41 12.44
C ALA A 97 -0.86 16.61 10.93
N PRO A 98 -1.58 17.54 10.26
CA PRO A 98 -1.43 17.80 8.83
C PRO A 98 0.02 18.03 8.39
N ASN A 99 0.78 18.73 9.18
CA ASN A 99 2.19 19.06 8.94
C ASN A 99 3.19 18.25 9.80
N ASN A 100 2.71 17.17 10.43
CA ASN A 100 3.53 16.33 11.30
C ASN A 100 3.26 14.84 11.02
N ILE A 101 3.69 14.41 9.84
CA ILE A 101 3.73 13.01 9.47
C ILE A 101 5.14 12.51 9.79
N ARG A 102 5.24 11.44 10.57
CA ARG A 102 6.51 10.86 11.00
C ARG A 102 6.69 9.47 10.44
N GLN A 103 7.92 9.14 10.12
CA GLN A 103 8.31 7.82 9.66
C GLN A 103 9.37 7.21 10.55
N LYS A 104 9.36 5.90 10.67
CA LYS A 104 10.44 5.12 11.25
C LYS A 104 11.17 4.42 10.12
N ARG A 105 12.44 4.77 9.94
CA ARG A 105 13.26 4.35 8.81
C ARG A 105 14.51 3.62 9.31
N LYS A 106 14.93 2.61 8.55
CA LYS A 106 16.21 1.95 8.72
C LYS A 106 17.32 2.78 8.07
N VAL A 107 18.34 3.14 8.84
CA VAL A 107 19.56 3.84 8.36
C VAL A 107 20.76 3.01 8.80
N GLY A 108 21.33 2.25 7.87
CA GLY A 108 22.33 1.23 8.19
C GLY A 108 21.77 0.15 9.13
N SER A 109 22.38 -0.02 10.30
CA SER A 109 21.91 -0.98 11.33
C SER A 109 20.95 -0.35 12.35
N LYS A 110 20.63 0.92 12.25
CA LYS A 110 19.82 1.64 13.24
C LYS A 110 18.44 1.99 12.70
N MET A 111 17.45 2.02 13.62
CA MET A 111 16.11 2.52 13.32
C MET A 111 15.98 3.96 13.80
N VAL A 112 15.74 4.89 12.88
CA VAL A 112 15.61 6.33 13.15
C VAL A 112 14.14 6.73 13.00
N ARG A 113 13.70 7.67 13.84
CA ARG A 113 12.38 8.32 13.72
C ARG A 113 12.61 9.75 13.25
N GLU A 114 12.00 10.08 12.13
CA GLU A 114 12.16 11.40 11.51
C GLU A 114 10.80 11.93 11.00
N LYS A 115 10.76 13.22 10.69
CA LYS A 115 9.62 13.82 10.02
C LYS A 115 9.67 13.44 8.53
N SER A 116 8.53 13.05 7.97
CA SER A 116 8.38 12.81 6.54
C SER A 116 8.33 14.13 5.77
N SER A 117 8.62 14.07 4.47
CA SER A 117 8.38 15.18 3.53
C SER A 117 6.91 15.39 3.18
N VAL A 118 6.05 14.41 3.51
CA VAL A 118 4.60 14.48 3.23
C VAL A 118 3.95 15.44 4.23
N GLU A 119 3.17 16.38 3.68
CA GLU A 119 2.36 17.33 4.45
C GLU A 119 1.01 17.51 3.76
N PHE A 120 -0.05 17.74 4.55
CA PHE A 120 -1.38 18.13 4.08
C PHE A 120 -1.55 19.63 4.15
N ARG A 121 -2.24 20.22 3.19
CA ARG A 121 -2.46 21.68 3.08
C ARG A 121 -3.36 22.24 4.18
N SER A 122 -4.25 21.38 4.72
CA SER A 122 -5.24 21.78 5.74
C SER A 122 -5.60 20.63 6.65
N LEU A 123 -6.20 20.94 7.81
CA LEU A 123 -6.76 19.94 8.70
C LEU A 123 -7.88 19.15 8.00
N LYS A 124 -8.70 19.82 7.17
CA LYS A 124 -9.77 19.16 6.42
C LYS A 124 -9.22 18.10 5.45
N GLU A 125 -8.19 18.43 4.65
CA GLU A 125 -7.56 17.48 3.72
C GLU A 125 -6.97 16.25 4.48
N TYR A 126 -6.38 16.49 5.64
CA TYR A 126 -5.84 15.46 6.52
C TYR A 126 -6.94 14.52 7.06
N GLU A 127 -8.04 15.07 7.56
CA GLU A 127 -9.17 14.28 8.07
C GLU A 127 -9.90 13.54 6.94
N ASP A 128 -10.10 14.18 5.80
CA ASP A 128 -10.66 13.57 4.59
C ASP A 128 -9.79 12.37 4.14
N PHE A 129 -8.46 12.50 4.22
CA PHE A 129 -7.54 11.42 3.88
C PHE A 129 -7.66 10.24 4.85
N ILE A 130 -7.69 10.48 6.16
CA ILE A 130 -7.86 9.42 7.17
C ILE A 130 -9.21 8.72 6.98
N SER A 131 -10.27 9.47 6.73
CA SER A 131 -11.60 8.93 6.42
C SER A 131 -11.59 8.09 5.15
N TYR A 132 -10.87 8.52 4.12
CA TYR A 132 -10.68 7.76 2.88
C TYR A 132 -9.98 6.42 3.16
N VAL A 133 -8.88 6.43 3.93
CA VAL A 133 -8.15 5.19 4.29
C VAL A 133 -9.05 4.24 5.08
N ALA A 134 -9.81 4.75 6.05
CA ALA A 134 -10.77 3.94 6.81
C ALA A 134 -11.83 3.31 5.90
N THR A 135 -12.50 4.11 5.08
CA THR A 135 -13.57 3.66 4.17
C THR A 135 -13.05 2.64 3.15
N LYS A 136 -11.88 2.89 2.59
CA LYS A 136 -11.23 1.97 1.64
C LYS A 136 -11.03 0.58 2.26
N ASN A 137 -10.76 0.53 3.56
CA ASN A 137 -10.56 -0.71 4.33
C ASN A 137 -11.83 -1.17 5.08
N LYS A 138 -13.01 -0.73 4.63
CA LYS A 138 -14.31 -1.11 5.21
C LYS A 138 -14.48 -0.74 6.68
N SER A 139 -13.78 0.25 7.13
CA SER A 139 -13.92 0.86 8.44
C SER A 139 -14.66 2.19 8.33
N SER A 140 -15.02 2.80 9.43
CA SER A 140 -15.74 4.08 9.47
C SER A 140 -15.15 4.98 10.54
N THR A 141 -14.92 6.25 10.18
CA THR A 141 -14.53 7.28 11.16
C THR A 141 -15.73 7.82 11.95
N ALA A 142 -16.95 7.41 11.59
CA ALA A 142 -18.16 7.75 12.34
C ALA A 142 -18.32 6.98 13.66
N ASN A 143 -17.53 5.94 13.91
CA ASN A 143 -17.49 5.26 15.20
C ASN A 143 -16.66 6.09 16.19
N ILE A 144 -17.35 6.71 17.11
CA ILE A 144 -16.81 7.72 18.02
C ILE A 144 -16.04 7.08 19.20
N ASP A 145 -16.35 5.83 19.55
CA ASP A 145 -16.01 5.24 20.84
C ASP A 145 -14.84 4.27 20.85
N ALA A 146 -14.17 4.03 19.70
CA ALA A 146 -13.10 3.06 19.65
C ALA A 146 -12.00 3.39 18.63
N GLU A 147 -10.77 3.06 19.00
CA GLU A 147 -9.69 2.92 18.03
C GLU A 147 -10.03 1.80 17.06
N GLN A 148 -9.84 2.04 15.76
CA GLN A 148 -10.11 1.08 14.71
C GLN A 148 -8.81 0.50 14.21
N MET A 149 -8.78 -0.81 14.05
CA MET A 149 -7.66 -1.51 13.42
C MET A 149 -8.13 -2.21 12.16
N VAL A 150 -7.46 -1.90 11.06
CA VAL A 150 -7.72 -2.53 9.77
C VAL A 150 -6.42 -3.08 9.17
N THR A 151 -6.56 -4.05 8.27
CA THR A 151 -5.42 -4.64 7.55
C THR A 151 -5.66 -4.52 6.05
N ASP A 152 -4.72 -3.91 5.36
CA ASP A 152 -4.75 -3.77 3.90
C ASP A 152 -3.70 -4.69 3.28
N TYR A 153 -4.17 -5.61 2.44
CA TYR A 153 -3.36 -6.57 1.69
C TYR A 153 -3.08 -6.15 0.26
N THR A 154 -3.70 -5.07 -0.21
CA THR A 154 -3.85 -4.76 -1.64
C THR A 154 -3.09 -3.53 -2.11
N THR A 155 -2.84 -2.56 -1.24
CA THR A 155 -2.20 -1.30 -1.63
C THR A 155 -0.76 -1.52 -2.08
N SER A 156 0.01 -2.30 -1.35
CA SER A 156 1.38 -2.64 -1.73
C SER A 156 1.51 -4.11 -2.15
N ASP A 157 2.34 -4.38 -3.14
CA ASP A 157 2.68 -5.74 -3.53
C ASP A 157 3.74 -6.36 -2.61
N LYS A 158 4.56 -5.51 -1.96
CA LYS A 158 5.64 -5.91 -1.05
C LYS A 158 5.18 -6.06 0.40
N PHE A 159 4.18 -5.28 0.84
CA PHE A 159 3.83 -5.15 2.25
C PHE A 159 2.35 -5.39 2.52
N ILE A 160 2.07 -5.97 3.68
CA ILE A 160 0.77 -5.93 4.33
C ILE A 160 0.78 -4.70 5.24
N LEU A 161 -0.25 -3.87 5.17
CA LEU A 161 -0.37 -2.67 6.00
C LEU A 161 -1.31 -2.94 7.17
N ARG A 162 -0.81 -2.83 8.39
CA ARG A 162 -1.64 -2.75 9.60
C ARG A 162 -1.85 -1.29 9.95
N ILE A 163 -3.11 -0.88 9.99
CA ILE A 163 -3.51 0.51 10.13
C ILE A 163 -4.36 0.66 11.38
N ALA A 164 -3.88 1.45 12.34
CA ALA A 164 -4.64 1.84 13.52
C ALA A 164 -5.11 3.29 13.33
N ILE A 165 -6.40 3.55 13.55
CA ILE A 165 -7.02 4.87 13.40
C ILE A 165 -7.73 5.21 14.71
N ALA A 166 -7.39 6.37 15.28
CA ALA A 166 -8.11 6.99 16.40
C ALA A 166 -8.72 8.29 15.90
N THR A 167 -10.05 8.42 16.01
CA THR A 167 -10.75 9.61 15.54
C THR A 167 -10.53 10.81 16.44
N GLU A 168 -10.84 12.00 15.97
CA GLU A 168 -10.74 13.26 16.69
C GLU A 168 -11.46 13.25 18.04
N PHE A 169 -12.53 12.46 18.16
CA PHE A 169 -13.37 12.38 19.38
C PHE A 169 -12.71 11.67 20.55
N ILE A 170 -11.80 10.72 20.28
CA ILE A 170 -11.12 9.93 21.32
C ILE A 170 -9.67 10.39 21.56
N THR A 171 -9.17 11.31 20.76
CA THR A 171 -7.83 11.85 20.93
C THR A 171 -7.82 13.09 21.79
N SER A 172 -6.83 13.25 22.65
CA SER A 172 -6.67 14.45 23.48
C SER A 172 -6.36 15.73 22.68
N THR A 173 -6.01 15.59 21.40
CA THR A 173 -5.65 16.70 20.53
C THR A 173 -6.81 17.24 19.70
N GLY A 174 -8.00 16.58 19.73
CA GLY A 174 -9.12 16.90 18.88
C GLY A 174 -8.84 16.76 17.39
N ARG A 175 -7.93 15.84 17.01
CA ARG A 175 -7.59 15.50 15.61
C ARG A 175 -7.47 14.01 15.49
N SER A 176 -7.82 13.48 14.33
CA SER A 176 -7.60 12.06 14.07
C SER A 176 -6.11 11.73 14.05
N TYR A 177 -5.81 10.54 14.51
CA TYR A 177 -4.48 9.96 14.49
C TYR A 177 -4.52 8.66 13.67
N MET A 178 -3.49 8.42 12.87
CA MET A 178 -3.36 7.17 12.15
C MET A 178 -1.93 6.64 12.24
N HIS A 179 -1.80 5.33 12.41
CA HIS A 179 -0.52 4.65 12.39
C HIS A 179 -0.57 3.49 11.40
N ILE A 180 0.29 3.52 10.42
CA ILE A 180 0.49 2.44 9.45
C ILE A 180 1.78 1.72 9.81
N ARG A 181 1.69 0.41 10.04
CA ARG A 181 2.83 -0.48 10.15
C ARG A 181 2.92 -1.35 8.90
N LYS A 182 4.09 -1.38 8.30
CA LYS A 182 4.41 -2.19 7.13
C LYS A 182 4.96 -3.54 7.58
N ILE A 183 4.40 -4.62 7.07
CA ILE A 183 4.83 -5.99 7.33
C ILE A 183 5.19 -6.60 5.97
N PRO A 184 6.45 -7.01 5.74
CA PRO A 184 6.82 -7.67 4.50
C PRO A 184 5.93 -8.89 4.23
N LYS A 185 5.46 -9.03 2.98
CA LYS A 185 4.73 -10.23 2.54
C LYS A 185 5.65 -11.44 2.44
N ASP A 186 6.86 -11.21 1.97
CA ASP A 186 7.88 -12.23 1.90
C ASP A 186 8.42 -12.53 3.29
N LYS A 187 8.26 -13.77 3.71
CA LYS A 187 8.79 -14.26 4.98
C LYS A 187 10.26 -14.62 4.78
N LYS A 188 11.10 -14.09 5.65
CA LYS A 188 12.51 -14.49 5.69
C LYS A 188 12.63 -15.93 6.14
N GLU A 189 13.43 -16.68 5.44
CA GLU A 189 13.81 -18.02 5.84
C GLU A 189 14.69 -17.99 7.10
N LEU A 190 14.64 -19.07 7.92
CA LEU A 190 15.49 -19.17 9.12
C LEU A 190 16.98 -19.04 8.79
N SER A 191 17.39 -19.54 7.64
CA SER A 191 18.76 -19.41 7.13
C SER A 191 19.18 -17.95 6.87
N GLU A 192 18.25 -17.09 6.41
CA GLU A 192 18.51 -15.66 6.19
C GLU A 192 18.59 -14.92 7.53
N LEU A 193 17.73 -15.27 8.50
CA LEU A 193 17.77 -14.72 9.85
C LEU A 193 19.08 -15.07 10.56
N GLN A 194 19.55 -16.29 10.39
CA GLN A 194 20.84 -16.74 10.92
C GLN A 194 22.01 -15.97 10.28
N LYS A 195 22.04 -15.84 8.95
CA LYS A 195 23.06 -15.03 8.24
C LYS A 195 23.03 -13.57 8.65
N GLY A 196 21.86 -13.05 8.97
CA GLY A 196 21.65 -11.69 9.48
C GLY A 196 22.04 -11.50 10.95
N GLY A 197 22.52 -12.54 11.64
CA GLY A 197 22.97 -12.48 13.04
C GLY A 197 21.83 -12.42 14.06
N MET A 198 20.59 -12.76 13.68
CA MET A 198 19.44 -12.80 14.59
C MET A 198 19.40 -14.04 15.46
N MET A 199 20.08 -15.09 15.06
CA MET A 199 20.20 -16.35 15.79
C MET A 199 21.48 -17.08 15.42
N SER A 200 21.95 -17.96 16.30
CA SER A 200 23.04 -18.88 16.04
C SER A 200 22.60 -20.05 15.15
N VAL A 201 23.54 -20.80 14.62
CA VAL A 201 23.27 -22.05 13.88
C VAL A 201 22.58 -23.08 14.78
N GLU A 202 22.96 -23.14 16.05
CA GLU A 202 22.42 -24.09 17.04
C GLU A 202 20.94 -23.76 17.33
N GLU A 203 20.61 -22.47 17.53
CA GLU A 203 19.23 -22.01 17.72
C GLU A 203 18.38 -22.27 16.48
N MET A 204 18.91 -22.04 15.28
CA MET A 204 18.22 -22.34 14.04
C MET A 204 17.89 -23.83 13.92
N ASN A 205 18.85 -24.71 14.19
CA ASN A 205 18.67 -26.16 14.13
C ASN A 205 17.64 -26.63 15.18
N TYR A 206 17.70 -26.09 16.40
CA TYR A 206 16.73 -26.39 17.45
C TYR A 206 15.28 -26.02 17.02
N LEU A 207 15.09 -24.85 16.44
CA LEU A 207 13.78 -24.41 15.92
C LEU A 207 13.29 -25.30 14.78
N GLN A 208 14.17 -25.68 13.85
CA GLN A 208 13.82 -26.57 12.74
C GLN A 208 13.40 -27.97 13.22
N GLU A 209 14.12 -28.53 14.22
CA GLU A 209 13.76 -29.82 14.81
C GLU A 209 12.44 -29.76 15.59
N GLY A 210 12.18 -28.65 16.32
CA GLY A 210 10.94 -28.44 17.04
C GLY A 210 9.74 -28.40 16.09
N MET A 211 9.85 -27.64 14.99
CA MET A 211 8.79 -27.57 13.98
C MET A 211 8.51 -28.92 13.31
N LYS A 212 9.55 -29.73 13.01
CA LYS A 212 9.37 -31.09 12.46
C LYS A 212 8.65 -32.04 13.42
N LYS A 213 8.88 -31.89 14.72
CA LYS A 213 8.24 -32.72 15.76
C LYS A 213 6.78 -32.34 15.98
N GLU A 214 6.41 -31.08 15.83
CA GLU A 214 5.02 -30.63 15.97
C GLU A 214 4.17 -30.90 14.74
N ILE A 215 4.69 -30.72 13.52
CA ILE A 215 3.99 -31.03 12.27
C ILE A 215 3.71 -32.54 12.13
N GLY A 216 4.50 -33.38 12.76
CA GLY A 216 4.28 -34.86 12.77
C GLY A 216 3.24 -35.36 13.79
N ARG A 217 2.56 -34.44 14.52
CA ARG A 217 1.52 -34.78 15.52
C ARG A 217 0.10 -34.33 15.15
N ALA A 218 -0.11 -33.78 13.93
CA ALA A 218 -1.41 -33.36 13.40
C ALA A 218 -2.03 -34.47 12.54
#